data_758d8c810d452ea7c3ee754bffd98b59
#
_entry.id   758d8c810d452ea7c3ee754bffd98b59
#
_cell.length_a   1.000
_cell.length_b   1.000
_cell.length_c   1.000
_cell.angle_alpha   90.00
_cell.angle_beta   90.00
_cell.angle_gamma   90.00
#
_symmetry.space_group_name_H-M   'P 1'
#
loop_
_entity.id
_entity.type
_entity.pdbx_description
1 polymer ?
#
loop_
_entity_poly.entity_id
_entity_poly.type
_entity_poly.pdbx_seq_one_letter_code
_entity_poly.pdbx_strand_id
1 'polypeptide(L)'
;TGLAGGSAAATLAEQGYNVKAFCYQDSPRRAHSIAAQGGINAAKNYQGDGDSTYRLFYDTIKGGDYRAREANVYRLAEVSANIIDQCVAQGVPFGREYGGQLDNRSFGGVQVKRTFYAKGQTGQQLLLGAYSALSRQIGKGRVKMHNRHEMLDLVIVDGKARGIIARNLVTGEIEKHSAHAVVIASG
;
A
#
# COMPACT_ATOMS: atom_id res chain seq x y z
N THR A 1 -6.30 -8.11 -0.58
CA THR A 1 -5.42 -7.20 -1.33
C THR A 1 -6.12 -5.91 -1.68
N GLY A 2 -5.52 -4.81 -1.33
CA GLY A 2 -5.78 -3.45 -1.79
C GLY A 2 -4.43 -2.84 -2.16
N LEU A 3 -4.25 -1.54 -1.92
CA LEU A 3 -2.97 -0.86 -2.22
C LEU A 3 -1.80 -1.51 -1.47
N ALA A 4 -1.91 -1.70 -0.16
CA ALA A 4 -0.84 -2.29 0.65
C ALA A 4 -0.54 -3.74 0.27
N GLY A 5 -1.57 -4.59 0.18
CA GLY A 5 -1.40 -6.01 -0.17
C GLY A 5 -0.90 -6.22 -1.59
N GLY A 6 -1.38 -5.41 -2.55
CA GLY A 6 -0.93 -5.46 -3.94
C GLY A 6 0.52 -5.03 -4.10
N SER A 7 0.92 -3.94 -3.43
CA SER A 7 2.32 -3.47 -3.42
C SER A 7 3.25 -4.49 -2.77
N ALA A 8 2.87 -5.05 -1.62
CA ALA A 8 3.67 -6.07 -0.94
C ALA A 8 3.84 -7.32 -1.82
N ALA A 9 2.75 -7.81 -2.43
CA ALA A 9 2.80 -8.99 -3.30
C ALA A 9 3.70 -8.75 -4.54
N ALA A 10 3.60 -7.59 -5.17
CA ALA A 10 4.44 -7.22 -6.30
C ALA A 10 5.92 -7.16 -5.92
N THR A 11 6.25 -6.47 -4.82
CA THR A 11 7.62 -6.30 -4.33
C THR A 11 8.25 -7.64 -3.95
N LEU A 12 7.53 -8.50 -3.21
CA LEU A 12 8.03 -9.83 -2.84
C LEU A 12 8.27 -10.70 -4.08
N ALA A 13 7.39 -10.63 -5.07
CA ALA A 13 7.56 -11.37 -6.31
C ALA A 13 8.75 -10.86 -7.14
N GLU A 14 9.01 -9.54 -7.14
CA GLU A 14 10.21 -8.93 -7.76
C GLU A 14 11.50 -9.41 -7.10
N GLN A 15 11.47 -9.64 -5.79
CA GLN A 15 12.59 -10.22 -5.03
C GLN A 15 12.76 -11.74 -5.22
N GLY A 16 11.90 -12.38 -6.01
CA GLY A 16 12.02 -13.80 -6.36
C GLY A 16 11.13 -14.75 -5.54
N TYR A 17 10.30 -14.24 -4.64
CA TYR A 17 9.37 -15.09 -3.88
C TYR A 17 8.16 -15.48 -4.71
N ASN A 18 7.64 -16.69 -4.46
CA ASN A 18 6.35 -17.12 -4.98
C ASN A 18 5.25 -16.67 -4.01
N VAL A 19 4.28 -15.94 -4.50
CA VAL A 19 3.24 -15.29 -3.68
C VAL A 19 1.86 -15.81 -4.04
N LYS A 20 1.06 -16.18 -3.03
CA LYS A 20 -0.39 -16.36 -3.15
C LYS A 20 -1.05 -15.12 -2.59
N ALA A 21 -1.79 -14.38 -3.41
CA ALA A 21 -2.49 -13.16 -3.02
C ALA A 21 -4.00 -13.40 -3.02
N PHE A 22 -4.67 -13.00 -1.93
CA PHE A 22 -6.10 -13.23 -1.74
C PHE A 22 -6.87 -11.92 -1.76
N CYS A 23 -8.04 -11.94 -2.37
CA CYS A 23 -8.94 -10.80 -2.48
C CYS A 23 -10.38 -11.23 -2.23
N TYR A 24 -11.06 -10.55 -1.31
CA TYR A 24 -12.49 -10.77 -1.05
C TYR A 24 -13.34 -10.40 -2.27
N GLN A 25 -12.98 -9.31 -2.93
CA GLN A 25 -13.65 -8.84 -4.14
C GLN A 25 -13.25 -9.66 -5.38
N ASP A 26 -13.90 -9.40 -6.48
CA ASP A 26 -13.56 -9.96 -7.80
C ASP A 26 -12.25 -9.41 -8.38
N SER A 27 -11.77 -8.29 -7.87
CA SER A 27 -10.51 -7.67 -8.27
C SER A 27 -9.91 -6.83 -7.13
N PRO A 28 -8.59 -6.81 -6.95
CA PRO A 28 -7.89 -5.88 -6.05
C PRO A 28 -8.21 -4.41 -6.31
N ARG A 29 -8.58 -4.05 -7.54
CA ARG A 29 -8.95 -2.68 -7.93
C ARG A 29 -10.24 -2.18 -7.28
N ARG A 30 -11.03 -3.05 -6.64
CA ARG A 30 -12.26 -2.68 -5.92
C ARG A 30 -12.02 -2.43 -4.44
N ALA A 31 -10.77 -2.46 -3.99
CA ALA A 31 -10.43 -2.16 -2.61
C ALA A 31 -10.74 -0.69 -2.26
N HIS A 32 -11.02 -0.43 -0.99
CA HIS A 32 -11.39 0.91 -0.50
C HIS A 32 -10.32 1.98 -0.77
N SER A 33 -9.07 1.58 -0.99
CA SER A 33 -7.98 2.50 -1.40
C SER A 33 -8.37 3.39 -2.59
N ILE A 34 -9.28 2.94 -3.47
CA ILE A 34 -9.76 3.70 -4.63
C ILE A 34 -10.49 4.99 -4.22
N ALA A 35 -11.06 5.03 -3.03
CA ALA A 35 -11.87 6.16 -2.55
C ALA A 35 -11.05 7.33 -2.01
N ALA A 36 -9.74 7.17 -1.78
CA ALA A 36 -8.89 8.24 -1.29
C ALA A 36 -8.65 9.31 -2.38
N GLN A 37 -8.90 10.57 -2.06
CA GLN A 37 -8.89 11.68 -3.02
C GLN A 37 -7.83 12.73 -2.72
N GLY A 38 -7.57 13.02 -1.45
CA GLY A 38 -6.80 14.16 -1.00
C GLY A 38 -5.33 14.18 -1.41
N GLY A 39 -4.68 13.05 -1.33
CA GLY A 39 -3.25 12.91 -1.57
C GLY A 39 -2.58 12.04 -0.53
N ILE A 40 -1.27 11.87 -0.66
CA ILE A 40 -0.45 11.18 0.33
C ILE A 40 0.69 12.08 0.81
N ASN A 41 1.03 11.99 2.07
CA ASN A 41 2.08 12.78 2.69
C ASN A 41 3.44 12.07 2.60
N ALA A 42 4.48 12.82 2.23
CA ALA A 42 5.85 12.34 2.25
C ALA A 42 6.82 13.49 2.58
N ALA A 43 7.84 13.19 3.36
CA ALA A 43 8.81 14.17 3.85
C ALA A 43 9.92 14.44 2.81
N LYS A 44 9.55 14.87 1.60
CA LYS A 44 10.51 15.23 0.54
C LYS A 44 11.12 16.61 0.67
N ASN A 45 10.46 17.51 1.40
CA ASN A 45 10.91 18.89 1.64
C ASN A 45 11.32 19.66 0.37
N TYR A 46 10.58 19.48 -0.72
CA TYR A 46 10.91 20.16 -2.01
C TYR A 46 10.86 21.69 -1.95
N GLN A 47 10.02 22.23 -1.09
CA GLN A 47 9.85 23.67 -0.94
C GLN A 47 10.87 24.30 0.02
N GLY A 48 11.63 23.50 0.76
CA GLY A 48 12.54 24.00 1.79
C GLY A 48 11.83 24.70 2.96
N ASP A 49 10.58 24.35 3.24
CA ASP A 49 9.72 24.94 4.25
C ASP A 49 9.86 24.31 5.65
N GLY A 50 10.98 23.61 5.87
CA GLY A 50 11.34 23.03 7.15
C GLY A 50 10.65 21.69 7.43
N ASP A 51 10.20 20.98 6.39
CA ASP A 51 9.71 19.61 6.55
C ASP A 51 10.86 18.62 6.76
N SER A 52 10.58 17.55 7.48
CA SER A 52 11.54 16.48 7.77
C SER A 52 10.83 15.17 8.10
N THR A 53 11.59 14.08 8.07
CA THR A 53 11.12 12.76 8.56
C THR A 53 10.59 12.86 9.98
N TYR A 54 11.31 13.56 10.87
CA TYR A 54 10.87 13.72 12.26
C TYR A 54 9.57 14.53 12.37
N ARG A 55 9.44 15.60 11.59
CA ARG A 55 8.21 16.40 11.58
C ARG A 55 7.01 15.61 11.06
N LEU A 56 7.18 14.84 10.00
CA LEU A 56 6.12 13.95 9.50
C LEU A 56 5.75 12.87 10.54
N PHE A 57 6.74 12.29 11.20
CA PHE A 57 6.52 11.36 12.30
C PHE A 57 5.71 12.00 13.44
N TYR A 58 6.16 13.15 13.94
CA TYR A 58 5.49 13.86 15.03
C TYR A 58 4.03 14.21 14.69
N ASP A 59 3.81 14.80 13.50
CA ASP A 59 2.47 15.18 13.05
C ASP A 59 1.55 13.95 12.92
N THR A 60 2.09 12.83 12.46
CA THR A 60 1.33 11.57 12.32
C THR A 60 0.97 10.98 13.69
N ILE A 61 1.89 10.96 14.64
CA ILE A 61 1.63 10.50 16.01
C ILE A 61 0.58 11.38 16.69
N LYS A 62 0.74 12.71 16.59
CA LYS A 62 -0.20 13.68 17.16
C LYS A 62 -1.59 13.59 16.50
N GLY A 63 -1.64 13.50 15.17
CA GLY A 63 -2.90 13.35 14.43
C GLY A 63 -3.62 12.03 14.71
N GLY A 64 -2.92 11.01 15.14
CA GLY A 64 -3.45 9.71 15.59
C GLY A 64 -3.74 9.64 17.08
N ASP A 65 -3.84 10.75 17.80
CA ASP A 65 -4.10 10.84 19.25
C ASP A 65 -3.11 10.01 20.09
N TYR A 66 -1.85 9.91 19.64
CA TYR A 66 -0.79 9.17 20.32
C TYR A 66 -1.07 7.67 20.53
N ARG A 67 -1.92 7.07 19.70
CA ARG A 67 -2.31 5.65 19.79
C ARG A 67 -1.46 4.72 18.96
N ALA A 68 -0.75 5.24 17.97
CA ALA A 68 0.05 4.44 17.06
C ALA A 68 1.37 3.98 17.71
N ARG A 69 1.90 2.85 17.22
CA ARG A 69 3.23 2.38 17.61
C ARG A 69 4.28 3.28 16.96
N GLU A 70 5.02 4.03 17.78
CA GLU A 70 5.97 5.05 17.31
C GLU A 70 7.02 4.52 16.33
N ALA A 71 7.61 3.36 16.61
CA ALA A 71 8.61 2.76 15.74
C ALA A 71 8.08 2.51 14.31
N ASN A 72 6.82 2.08 14.18
CA ASN A 72 6.20 1.85 12.88
C ASN A 72 5.94 3.17 12.14
N VAL A 73 5.49 4.19 12.85
CA VAL A 73 5.24 5.52 12.27
C VAL A 73 6.54 6.20 11.88
N TYR A 74 7.59 6.09 12.68
CA TYR A 74 8.89 6.61 12.34
C TYR A 74 9.44 5.95 11.06
N ARG A 75 9.35 4.62 10.99
CA ARG A 75 9.76 3.88 9.78
C ARG A 75 8.95 4.29 8.54
N LEU A 76 7.64 4.51 8.69
CA LEU A 76 6.81 5.03 7.61
C LEU A 76 7.31 6.41 7.14
N ALA A 77 7.62 7.30 8.06
CA ALA A 77 8.13 8.63 7.75
C ALA A 77 9.48 8.59 7.03
N GLU A 78 10.41 7.69 7.47
CA GLU A 78 11.70 7.49 6.80
C GLU A 78 11.55 7.05 5.35
N VAL A 79 10.68 6.08 5.07
CA VAL A 79 10.54 5.53 3.71
C VAL A 79 9.60 6.34 2.82
N SER A 80 8.91 7.33 3.36
CA SER A 80 7.85 8.07 2.66
C SER A 80 8.31 8.68 1.33
N ALA A 81 9.50 9.25 1.30
CA ALA A 81 10.07 9.85 0.10
C ALA A 81 10.30 8.80 -1.00
N ASN A 82 10.84 7.63 -0.64
CA ASN A 82 11.09 6.55 -1.57
C ASN A 82 9.78 5.92 -2.09
N ILE A 83 8.72 5.91 -1.26
CA ILE A 83 7.38 5.43 -1.68
C ILE A 83 6.82 6.31 -2.80
N ILE A 84 6.98 7.64 -2.72
CA ILE A 84 6.57 8.55 -3.81
C ILE A 84 7.33 8.23 -5.09
N ASP A 85 8.65 8.03 -5.02
CA ASP A 85 9.45 7.70 -6.19
C ASP A 85 9.05 6.35 -6.81
N GLN A 86 8.77 5.36 -5.97
CA GLN A 86 8.22 4.07 -6.43
C GLN A 86 6.87 4.23 -7.12
N CYS A 87 5.96 5.05 -6.57
CA CYS A 87 4.66 5.31 -7.19
C CYS A 87 4.82 6.01 -8.55
N VAL A 88 5.75 6.95 -8.68
CA VAL A 88 6.08 7.60 -9.96
C VAL A 88 6.59 6.56 -10.97
N ALA A 89 7.51 5.68 -10.55
CA ALA A 89 8.03 4.60 -11.39
C ALA A 89 6.95 3.58 -11.82
N GLN A 90 5.89 3.42 -11.02
CA GLN A 90 4.72 2.61 -11.35
C GLN A 90 3.72 3.33 -12.27
N GLY A 91 3.99 4.57 -12.65
CA GLY A 91 3.17 5.34 -13.59
C GLY A 91 2.06 6.16 -12.94
N VAL A 92 2.12 6.42 -11.62
CA VAL A 92 1.14 7.28 -10.95
C VAL A 92 1.30 8.73 -11.42
N PRO A 93 0.26 9.34 -12.02
CA PRO A 93 0.34 10.68 -12.61
C PRO A 93 0.11 11.76 -11.54
N PHE A 94 1.05 11.90 -10.62
CA PHE A 94 1.01 13.02 -9.67
C PHE A 94 1.03 14.39 -10.37
N GLY A 95 0.40 15.39 -9.76
CA GLY A 95 0.52 16.78 -10.18
C GLY A 95 1.99 17.17 -10.32
N ARG A 96 2.28 18.03 -11.29
CA ARG A 96 3.62 18.55 -11.51
C ARG A 96 3.59 20.07 -11.59
N GLU A 97 4.64 20.68 -11.11
CA GLU A 97 4.90 22.10 -11.29
C GLU A 97 5.34 22.39 -12.74
N TYR A 98 5.33 23.65 -13.12
CA TYR A 98 5.71 24.08 -14.46
C TYR A 98 7.12 23.63 -14.87
N GLY A 99 8.04 23.55 -13.91
CA GLY A 99 9.40 23.04 -14.10
C GLY A 99 9.53 21.51 -14.19
N GLY A 100 8.41 20.77 -14.11
CA GLY A 100 8.37 19.32 -14.24
C GLY A 100 8.60 18.54 -12.94
N GLN A 101 8.89 19.19 -11.83
CA GLN A 101 8.97 18.55 -10.52
C GLN A 101 7.58 18.15 -10.01
N LEU A 102 7.51 17.20 -9.08
CA LEU A 102 6.25 16.83 -8.46
C LEU A 102 5.73 18.02 -7.63
N ASP A 103 4.48 18.38 -7.88
CA ASP A 103 3.79 19.39 -7.09
C ASP A 103 3.32 18.78 -5.76
N ASN A 104 3.37 19.58 -4.71
CA ASN A 104 2.87 19.24 -3.39
C ASN A 104 2.13 20.42 -2.77
N ARG A 105 1.22 20.13 -1.87
CA ARG A 105 0.39 21.12 -1.22
C ARG A 105 0.27 20.86 0.28
N SER A 106 -0.12 21.88 1.03
CA SER A 106 -0.63 21.72 2.38
C SER A 106 -2.06 21.18 2.30
N PHE A 107 -2.38 20.16 3.09
CA PHE A 107 -3.70 19.53 3.12
C PHE A 107 -3.99 18.94 4.50
N GLY A 108 -5.26 19.00 4.94
CA GLY A 108 -5.69 18.38 6.19
C GLY A 108 -5.09 19.02 7.45
N GLY A 109 -4.83 20.33 7.45
CA GLY A 109 -4.26 21.04 8.60
C GLY A 109 -2.74 20.93 8.74
N VAL A 110 -2.06 20.28 7.82
CA VAL A 110 -0.60 20.24 7.77
C VAL A 110 -0.06 21.61 7.35
N GLN A 111 0.87 22.16 8.13
CA GLN A 111 1.40 23.51 7.93
C GLN A 111 2.52 23.61 6.88
N VAL A 112 3.03 22.48 6.39
CA VAL A 112 4.05 22.38 5.36
C VAL A 112 3.49 21.74 4.10
N LYS A 113 4.12 21.99 2.96
CA LYS A 113 3.72 21.40 1.69
C LYS A 113 4.37 20.02 1.56
N ARG A 114 3.63 18.96 1.90
CA ARG A 114 4.10 17.57 1.84
C ARG A 114 3.12 16.60 1.19
N THR A 115 1.94 17.07 0.78
CA THR A 115 0.89 16.22 0.23
C THR A 115 1.01 16.15 -1.29
N PHE A 116 1.38 14.99 -1.79
CA PHE A 116 1.45 14.65 -3.21
C PHE A 116 0.08 14.14 -3.68
N TYR A 117 -0.39 14.56 -4.84
CA TYR A 117 -1.77 14.34 -5.27
C TYR A 117 -1.90 14.12 -6.77
N ALA A 118 -2.96 13.43 -7.16
CA ALA A 118 -3.42 13.27 -8.55
C ALA A 118 -4.88 13.77 -8.64
N LYS A 119 -5.06 15.07 -8.62
CA LYS A 119 -6.30 15.87 -8.78
C LYS A 119 -7.63 15.11 -8.55
N GLY A 120 -7.97 14.84 -7.27
CA GLY A 120 -9.20 14.15 -6.88
C GLY A 120 -9.23 12.63 -7.09
N GLN A 121 -8.21 12.05 -7.67
CA GLN A 121 -8.13 10.62 -8.01
C GLN A 121 -6.90 9.93 -7.39
N THR A 122 -6.31 10.49 -6.35
CA THR A 122 -5.03 10.02 -5.82
C THR A 122 -5.05 8.53 -5.44
N GLY A 123 -6.06 8.09 -4.69
CA GLY A 123 -6.20 6.69 -4.31
C GLY A 123 -6.41 5.76 -5.49
N GLN A 124 -7.23 6.16 -6.45
CA GLN A 124 -7.45 5.41 -7.69
C GLN A 124 -6.14 5.23 -8.46
N GLN A 125 -5.38 6.29 -8.66
CA GLN A 125 -4.14 6.24 -9.42
C GLN A 125 -3.05 5.44 -8.71
N LEU A 126 -2.92 5.58 -7.38
CA LEU A 126 -2.03 4.76 -6.57
C LEU A 126 -2.38 3.27 -6.67
N LEU A 127 -3.68 2.95 -6.57
CA LEU A 127 -4.14 1.57 -6.66
C LEU A 127 -3.90 0.97 -8.05
N LEU A 128 -4.13 1.74 -9.12
CA LEU A 128 -3.87 1.31 -10.49
C LEU A 128 -2.36 1.10 -10.74
N GLY A 129 -1.50 1.97 -10.21
CA GLY A 129 -0.04 1.80 -10.28
C GLY A 129 0.41 0.50 -9.61
N ALA A 130 -0.02 0.27 -8.36
CA ALA A 130 0.27 -0.96 -7.64
C ALA A 130 -0.32 -2.21 -8.33
N TYR A 131 -1.53 -2.11 -8.88
CA TYR A 131 -2.16 -3.20 -9.62
C TYR A 131 -1.41 -3.52 -10.93
N SER A 132 -0.89 -2.52 -11.62
CA SER A 132 -0.06 -2.73 -12.81
C SER A 132 1.21 -3.49 -12.49
N ALA A 133 1.90 -3.13 -11.38
CA ALA A 133 3.06 -3.86 -10.91
C ALA A 133 2.71 -5.30 -10.51
N LEU A 134 1.60 -5.51 -9.79
CA LEU A 134 1.08 -6.82 -9.42
C LEU A 134 0.76 -7.68 -10.66
N SER A 135 0.05 -7.11 -11.64
CA SER A 135 -0.35 -7.81 -12.87
C SER A 135 0.85 -8.29 -13.67
N ARG A 136 1.93 -7.51 -13.68
CA ARG A 136 3.20 -7.92 -14.31
C ARG A 136 3.77 -9.17 -13.65
N GLN A 137 3.69 -9.28 -12.32
CA GLN A 137 4.17 -10.46 -11.59
C GLN A 137 3.23 -11.67 -11.73
N ILE A 138 1.92 -11.42 -11.85
CA ILE A 138 0.95 -12.47 -12.21
C ILE A 138 1.27 -13.03 -13.59
N GLY A 139 1.51 -12.16 -14.58
CA GLY A 139 1.88 -12.57 -15.95
C GLY A 139 3.20 -13.37 -16.01
N LYS A 140 4.13 -13.12 -15.09
CA LYS A 140 5.37 -13.90 -14.94
C LYS A 140 5.18 -15.22 -14.15
N GLY A 141 3.98 -15.53 -13.69
CA GLY A 141 3.70 -16.72 -12.88
C GLY A 141 4.23 -16.67 -11.44
N ARG A 142 4.74 -15.53 -10.98
CA ARG A 142 5.28 -15.36 -9.64
C ARG A 142 4.23 -15.07 -8.57
N VAL A 143 3.11 -14.52 -8.97
CA VAL A 143 1.95 -14.27 -8.10
C VAL A 143 0.76 -15.08 -8.60
N LYS A 144 0.18 -15.90 -7.74
CA LYS A 144 -1.11 -16.54 -7.95
C LYS A 144 -2.19 -15.74 -7.25
N MET A 145 -3.11 -15.15 -8.01
CA MET A 145 -4.21 -14.36 -7.48
C MET A 145 -5.43 -15.24 -7.20
N HIS A 146 -5.96 -15.18 -5.97
CA HIS A 146 -7.18 -15.82 -5.53
C HIS A 146 -8.24 -14.75 -5.26
N ASN A 147 -9.03 -14.43 -6.28
CA ASN A 147 -10.16 -13.50 -6.16
C ASN A 147 -11.37 -14.20 -5.55
N ARG A 148 -12.27 -13.45 -4.92
CA ARG A 148 -13.46 -13.97 -4.24
C ARG A 148 -13.13 -15.07 -3.23
N HIS A 149 -12.11 -14.78 -2.42
CA HIS A 149 -11.73 -15.64 -1.29
C HIS A 149 -11.75 -14.83 0.00
N GLU A 150 -12.41 -15.38 0.99
CA GLU A 150 -12.48 -14.86 2.35
C GLU A 150 -11.48 -15.61 3.24
N MET A 151 -10.60 -14.89 3.91
CA MET A 151 -9.74 -15.48 4.93
C MET A 151 -10.59 -15.75 6.18
N LEU A 152 -10.63 -17.01 6.61
CA LEU A 152 -11.38 -17.42 7.81
C LEU A 152 -10.48 -17.50 9.04
N ASP A 153 -9.25 -18.01 8.87
CA ASP A 153 -8.36 -18.25 10.00
C ASP A 153 -6.89 -18.19 9.59
N LEU A 154 -6.04 -17.89 10.57
CA LEU A 154 -4.58 -17.87 10.46
C LEU A 154 -4.01 -19.16 11.08
N VAL A 155 -3.33 -19.96 10.27
CA VAL A 155 -2.71 -21.20 10.75
C VAL A 155 -1.40 -20.88 11.45
N ILE A 156 -1.34 -21.17 12.75
CA ILE A 156 -0.14 -21.02 13.58
C ILE A 156 0.41 -22.42 13.91
N VAL A 157 1.69 -22.64 13.61
CA VAL A 157 2.41 -23.86 13.98
C VAL A 157 3.71 -23.43 14.67
N ASP A 158 3.96 -23.93 15.86
CA ASP A 158 5.13 -23.60 16.69
C ASP A 158 5.35 -22.07 16.82
N GLY A 159 4.25 -21.32 17.07
CA GLY A 159 4.28 -19.87 17.23
C GLY A 159 4.54 -19.08 15.94
N LYS A 160 4.53 -19.71 14.78
CA LYS A 160 4.79 -19.08 13.47
C LYS A 160 3.55 -19.17 12.57
N ALA A 161 3.23 -18.08 11.87
CA ALA A 161 2.20 -18.06 10.84
C ALA A 161 2.64 -18.91 9.63
N ARG A 162 1.96 -20.01 9.40
CA ARG A 162 2.33 -21.02 8.39
C ARG A 162 1.33 -21.18 7.26
N GLY A 163 0.28 -20.39 7.27
CA GLY A 163 -0.73 -20.42 6.23
C GLY A 163 -2.05 -19.81 6.66
N ILE A 164 -3.05 -20.00 5.84
CA ILE A 164 -4.42 -19.53 6.09
C ILE A 164 -5.43 -20.61 5.73
N ILE A 165 -6.59 -20.54 6.36
CA ILE A 165 -7.82 -21.20 5.91
C ILE A 165 -8.65 -20.12 5.20
N ALA A 166 -9.07 -20.43 3.98
CA ALA A 166 -9.88 -19.51 3.18
C ALA A 166 -11.14 -20.20 2.66
N ARG A 167 -12.20 -19.42 2.47
CA ARG A 167 -13.43 -19.86 1.78
C ARG A 167 -13.41 -19.30 0.38
N ASN A 168 -13.60 -20.17 -0.61
CA ASN A 168 -13.91 -19.76 -1.96
C ASN A 168 -15.38 -19.28 -2.01
N LEU A 169 -15.60 -18.00 -2.28
CA LEU A 169 -16.95 -17.41 -2.25
C LEU A 169 -17.79 -17.77 -3.49
N VAL A 170 -17.20 -18.42 -4.50
CA VAL A 170 -17.91 -18.87 -5.68
C VAL A 170 -18.43 -20.30 -5.48
N THR A 171 -17.58 -21.20 -4.96
CA THR A 171 -17.91 -22.61 -4.78
C THR A 171 -18.42 -22.94 -3.38
N GLY A 172 -18.13 -22.08 -2.37
CA GLY A 172 -18.39 -22.35 -0.96
C GLY A 172 -17.35 -23.26 -0.29
N GLU A 173 -16.39 -23.80 -1.03
CA GLU A 173 -15.37 -24.70 -0.51
C GLU A 173 -14.43 -24.01 0.46
N ILE A 174 -14.00 -24.78 1.48
CA ILE A 174 -12.96 -24.34 2.43
C ILE A 174 -11.62 -24.91 2.00
N GLU A 175 -10.68 -24.02 1.75
CA GLU A 175 -9.36 -24.35 1.22
C GLU A 175 -8.26 -24.10 2.27
N LYS A 176 -7.22 -24.93 2.23
CA LYS A 176 -6.00 -24.75 3.04
C LYS A 176 -4.88 -24.23 2.17
N HIS A 177 -4.24 -23.15 2.60
CA HIS A 177 -3.11 -22.57 1.89
C HIS A 177 -1.91 -22.45 2.82
N SER A 178 -0.89 -23.28 2.59
CA SER A 178 0.37 -23.21 3.33
C SER A 178 1.30 -22.12 2.79
N ALA A 179 2.11 -21.54 3.68
CA ALA A 179 3.13 -20.54 3.36
C ALA A 179 4.25 -20.53 4.41
N HIS A 180 5.42 -20.01 4.06
CA HIS A 180 6.50 -19.76 5.01
C HIS A 180 6.25 -18.51 5.88
N ALA A 181 5.51 -17.53 5.35
CA ALA A 181 5.09 -16.32 6.05
C ALA A 181 3.73 -15.85 5.51
N VAL A 182 2.99 -15.12 6.34
CA VAL A 182 1.69 -14.54 5.99
C VAL A 182 1.73 -13.03 6.24
N VAL A 183 1.28 -12.27 5.24
CA VAL A 183 1.09 -10.82 5.34
C VAL A 183 -0.41 -10.52 5.36
N ILE A 184 -0.88 -9.89 6.42
CA ILE A 184 -2.28 -9.46 6.55
C ILE A 184 -2.36 -7.99 6.14
N ALA A 185 -3.13 -7.71 5.10
CA ALA A 185 -3.36 -6.37 4.56
C ALA A 185 -4.84 -6.21 4.19
N SER A 186 -5.71 -6.43 5.18
CA SER A 186 -7.16 -6.45 5.02
C SER A 186 -7.80 -5.05 4.89
N GLY A 187 -7.08 -4.01 5.31
CA GLY A 187 -7.58 -2.64 5.34
C GLY A 187 -8.22 -2.25 6.66
#